data_0d484d014d3731341a3ef98ad15bcc4c
#
_entry.id   0d484d014d3731341a3ef98ad15bcc4c
#
_cell.length_a   1.000
_cell.length_b   1.000
_cell.length_c   1.000
_cell.angle_alpha   90.00
_cell.angle_beta   90.00
_cell.angle_gamma   90.00
#
_symmetry.space_group_name_H-M   'P 1'
#
loop_
_entity.id
_entity.type
_entity.pdbx_description
1 polymer ?
#
loop_
_entity_poly.entity_id
_entity_poly.type
_entity_poly.pdbx_seq_one_letter_code
_entity_poly.pdbx_strand_id
1 'polypeptide(L)'
;MIYEYIAEEIKARVKICDVLFMYGFSANPNSKKRIPCPLHNGKDNNFSFTDKIYHCWVCGEHGDVISLVRKLFSLSFAEACVKINLDFGLGLPCGEKMSLRDKYRLDKKAKERKAIALAEKAETERIDNEFWDALHEWSRLDRQLREHKPKTPDEPLHPLFVEALQKIGYAEYRLDIAEMRKKQNDRR
;
A
#
# COMPACT_ATOMS: atom_id res chain seq x y z
N MET A 1 18.58 14.80 0.36
CA MET A 1 17.99 14.83 1.73
C MET A 1 16.82 15.83 1.88
N ILE A 2 16.96 17.14 1.64
CA ILE A 2 15.82 18.09 1.78
C ILE A 2 14.72 17.80 0.76
N TYR A 3 15.09 17.59 -0.48
CA TYR A 3 14.14 17.28 -1.54
C TYR A 3 13.47 15.92 -1.42
N GLU A 4 14.06 14.94 -0.75
CA GLU A 4 13.39 13.66 -0.44
C GLU A 4 12.19 13.85 0.47
N TYR A 5 12.37 14.63 1.55
CA TYR A 5 11.25 14.95 2.46
C TYR A 5 10.14 15.72 1.74
N ILE A 6 10.51 16.74 0.95
CA ILE A 6 9.55 17.53 0.18
C ILE A 6 8.81 16.64 -0.82
N ALA A 7 9.50 15.72 -1.47
CA ALA A 7 8.90 14.77 -2.39
C ALA A 7 7.92 13.81 -1.68
N GLU A 8 8.27 13.30 -0.52
CA GLU A 8 7.37 12.45 0.28
C GLU A 8 6.10 13.22 0.72
N GLU A 9 6.23 14.48 1.15
CA GLU A 9 5.09 15.35 1.49
C GLU A 9 4.20 15.62 0.29
N ILE A 10 4.78 15.94 -0.85
CA ILE A 10 4.03 16.15 -2.10
C ILE A 10 3.26 14.88 -2.47
N LYS A 11 3.93 13.72 -2.51
CA LYS A 11 3.31 12.42 -2.84
C LYS A 11 2.21 12.01 -1.85
N ALA A 12 2.31 12.43 -0.59
CA ALA A 12 1.31 12.15 0.42
C ALA A 12 0.06 13.04 0.32
N ARG A 13 0.21 14.26 -0.19
CA ARG A 13 -0.87 15.27 -0.19
C ARG A 13 -1.50 15.51 -1.55
N VAL A 14 -0.77 15.25 -2.65
CA VAL A 14 -1.22 15.54 -4.01
C VAL A 14 -1.34 14.24 -4.79
N LYS A 15 -2.54 14.01 -5.34
CA LYS A 15 -2.84 12.83 -6.16
C LYS A 15 -2.63 13.13 -7.64
N ILE A 16 -2.40 12.08 -8.43
CA ILE A 16 -2.31 12.20 -9.89
C ILE A 16 -3.56 12.85 -10.49
N CYS A 17 -4.75 12.46 -10.02
CA CYS A 17 -6.01 13.05 -10.50
C CYS A 17 -6.11 14.54 -10.22
N ASP A 18 -5.61 15.02 -9.07
CA ASP A 18 -5.64 16.43 -8.71
C ASP A 18 -4.76 17.26 -9.66
N VAL A 19 -3.57 16.74 -10.00
CA VAL A 19 -2.66 17.34 -10.97
C VAL A 19 -3.29 17.40 -12.37
N LEU A 20 -3.88 16.30 -12.82
CA LEU A 20 -4.53 16.24 -14.12
C LEU A 20 -5.69 17.24 -14.20
N PHE A 21 -6.50 17.31 -13.15
CA PHE A 21 -7.61 18.28 -13.07
C PHE A 21 -7.12 19.74 -13.03
N MET A 22 -6.14 20.04 -12.18
CA MET A 22 -5.55 21.38 -12.04
C MET A 22 -5.02 21.93 -13.38
N TYR A 23 -4.42 21.08 -14.19
CA TYR A 23 -3.84 21.48 -15.47
C TYR A 23 -4.76 21.25 -16.70
N GLY A 24 -6.07 21.04 -16.47
CA GLY A 24 -7.09 21.02 -17.52
C GLY A 24 -7.20 19.70 -18.29
N PHE A 25 -6.61 18.62 -17.79
CA PHE A 25 -6.81 17.30 -18.35
C PHE A 25 -8.06 16.68 -17.70
N SER A 26 -9.03 16.23 -18.52
CA SER A 26 -10.30 15.67 -18.06
C SER A 26 -10.08 14.33 -17.33
N ALA A 27 -9.67 14.38 -16.09
CA ALA A 27 -9.61 13.25 -15.17
C ALA A 27 -10.86 13.30 -14.28
N ASN A 28 -11.96 12.67 -14.71
CA ASN A 28 -13.10 12.49 -13.81
C ASN A 28 -12.73 11.44 -12.75
N PRO A 29 -12.67 11.78 -11.45
CA PRO A 29 -12.32 10.84 -10.40
C PRO A 29 -13.25 9.61 -10.32
N ASN A 30 -14.45 9.69 -10.89
CA ASN A 30 -15.44 8.62 -10.92
C ASN A 30 -15.44 7.79 -12.22
N SER A 31 -14.65 8.15 -13.25
CA SER A 31 -14.54 7.38 -14.47
C SER A 31 -13.42 6.33 -14.38
N LYS A 32 -13.50 5.31 -15.25
CA LYS A 32 -12.39 4.37 -15.48
C LYS A 32 -11.10 5.19 -15.60
N LYS A 33 -10.13 4.99 -14.71
CA LYS A 33 -8.88 5.75 -14.54
C LYS A 33 -7.96 5.69 -15.78
N ARG A 34 -8.50 6.02 -16.94
CA ARG A 34 -7.81 6.10 -18.25
C ARG A 34 -8.27 7.31 -19.02
N ILE A 35 -7.30 8.06 -19.54
CA ILE A 35 -7.51 9.27 -20.35
C ILE A 35 -6.55 9.27 -21.55
N PRO A 36 -6.74 10.14 -22.54
CA PRO A 36 -5.71 10.46 -23.51
C PRO A 36 -4.42 10.93 -22.80
N CYS A 37 -3.27 10.48 -23.30
CA CYS A 37 -2.01 10.80 -22.65
C CYS A 37 -1.66 12.28 -22.78
N PRO A 38 -1.48 13.01 -21.68
CA PRO A 38 -1.13 14.43 -21.71
C PRO A 38 0.33 14.67 -22.11
N LEU A 39 1.19 13.64 -22.06
CA LEU A 39 2.63 13.78 -22.31
C LEU A 39 2.99 13.74 -23.78
N HIS A 40 2.23 13.00 -24.59
CA HIS A 40 2.44 12.90 -26.05
C HIS A 40 1.21 13.30 -26.86
N ASN A 41 0.23 13.96 -26.24
CA ASN A 41 -1.02 14.37 -26.87
C ASN A 41 -1.75 13.23 -27.60
N GLY A 42 -1.78 12.05 -26.95
CA GLY A 42 -2.47 10.87 -27.49
C GLY A 42 -3.97 11.11 -27.63
N LYS A 43 -4.60 10.49 -28.63
CA LYS A 43 -6.06 10.58 -28.84
C LYS A 43 -6.81 9.48 -28.07
N ASP A 44 -6.18 8.34 -27.86
CA ASP A 44 -6.78 7.18 -27.23
C ASP A 44 -6.53 7.13 -25.71
N ASN A 45 -7.42 6.48 -24.98
CA ASN A 45 -7.35 6.35 -23.52
C ASN A 45 -6.28 5.34 -23.08
N ASN A 46 -5.02 5.58 -23.45
CA ASN A 46 -3.87 4.72 -23.14
C ASN A 46 -3.06 5.17 -21.92
N PHE A 47 -3.43 6.28 -21.29
CA PHE A 47 -2.84 6.77 -20.05
C PHE A 47 -3.68 6.29 -18.87
N SER A 48 -3.17 5.31 -18.13
CA SER A 48 -3.78 4.80 -16.92
C SER A 48 -3.12 5.43 -15.69
N PHE A 49 -3.90 5.66 -14.62
CA PHE A 49 -3.38 6.23 -13.40
C PHE A 49 -4.14 5.75 -12.17
N THR A 50 -3.45 5.78 -11.05
CA THR A 50 -4.01 5.63 -9.70
C THR A 50 -3.82 6.96 -8.95
N ASP A 51 -4.11 6.98 -7.65
CA ASP A 51 -3.82 8.17 -6.83
C ASP A 51 -2.32 8.48 -6.76
N LYS A 52 -1.46 7.46 -6.85
CA LYS A 52 0.00 7.56 -6.60
C LYS A 52 0.88 7.48 -7.85
N ILE A 53 0.47 6.70 -8.85
CA ILE A 53 1.30 6.41 -10.02
C ILE A 53 0.49 6.50 -11.32
N TYR A 54 1.18 6.77 -12.41
CA TYR A 54 0.65 6.73 -13.77
C TYR A 54 1.49 5.84 -14.69
N HIS A 55 0.89 5.37 -15.78
CA HIS A 55 1.55 4.65 -16.85
C HIS A 55 0.85 4.91 -18.18
N CYS A 56 1.60 5.27 -19.20
CA CYS A 56 1.12 5.36 -20.58
C CYS A 56 1.55 4.14 -21.38
N TRP A 57 0.60 3.39 -21.92
CA TRP A 57 0.85 2.16 -22.67
C TRP A 57 1.34 2.38 -24.11
N VAL A 58 1.39 3.62 -24.58
CA VAL A 58 1.88 3.99 -25.92
C VAL A 58 3.29 4.54 -25.86
N CYS A 59 3.54 5.59 -25.07
CA CYS A 59 4.87 6.18 -24.97
C CYS A 59 5.77 5.54 -23.89
N GLY A 60 5.25 4.61 -23.08
CA GLY A 60 6.01 3.94 -22.01
C GLY A 60 6.30 4.80 -20.78
N GLU A 61 5.89 6.07 -20.79
CA GLU A 61 6.13 6.98 -19.66
C GLU A 61 5.33 6.56 -18.43
N HIS A 62 6.01 6.52 -17.30
CA HIS A 62 5.43 6.13 -16.02
C HIS A 62 6.09 6.87 -14.87
N GLY A 63 5.45 6.90 -13.72
CA GLY A 63 6.01 7.52 -12.53
C GLY A 63 4.97 8.01 -11.54
N ASP A 64 5.42 8.88 -10.65
CA ASP A 64 4.63 9.52 -9.60
C ASP A 64 4.17 10.94 -10.00
N VAL A 65 3.50 11.63 -9.07
CA VAL A 65 2.99 12.98 -9.26
C VAL A 65 4.07 13.99 -9.64
N ILE A 66 5.27 13.87 -9.06
CA ILE A 66 6.39 14.78 -9.35
C ILE A 66 6.92 14.50 -10.75
N SER A 67 7.06 13.23 -11.12
CA SER A 67 7.49 12.80 -12.46
C SER A 67 6.52 13.29 -13.54
N LEU A 68 5.21 13.26 -13.25
CA LEU A 68 4.18 13.77 -14.16
C LEU A 68 4.38 15.27 -14.42
N VAL A 69 4.49 16.08 -13.37
CA VAL A 69 4.66 17.53 -13.49
C VAL A 69 5.99 17.89 -14.18
N ARG A 70 7.07 17.16 -13.86
CA ARG A 70 8.35 17.31 -14.56
C ARG A 70 8.22 17.14 -16.06
N LYS A 71 7.52 16.10 -16.50
CA LYS A 71 7.34 15.79 -17.93
C LYS A 71 6.38 16.77 -18.60
N LEU A 72 5.27 17.15 -17.95
CA LEU A 72 4.29 18.11 -18.50
C LEU A 72 4.91 19.48 -18.79
N PHE A 73 5.82 19.92 -17.93
CA PHE A 73 6.39 21.27 -18.01
C PHE A 73 7.89 21.31 -18.32
N SER A 74 8.50 20.15 -18.64
CA SER A 74 9.95 20.03 -18.92
C SER A 74 10.82 20.60 -17.79
N LEU A 75 10.45 20.35 -16.54
CA LEU A 75 11.10 20.87 -15.36
C LEU A 75 12.13 19.89 -14.77
N SER A 76 13.12 20.43 -14.07
CA SER A 76 13.96 19.65 -13.18
C SER A 76 13.15 19.13 -11.98
N PHE A 77 13.71 18.20 -11.22
CA PHE A 77 13.05 17.68 -10.02
C PHE A 77 12.75 18.78 -8.97
N ALA A 78 13.70 19.65 -8.73
CA ALA A 78 13.55 20.75 -7.77
C ALA A 78 12.47 21.75 -8.21
N GLU A 79 12.48 22.14 -9.49
CA GLU A 79 11.48 23.06 -10.05
C GLU A 79 10.07 22.48 -10.03
N ALA A 80 9.92 21.19 -10.30
CA ALA A 80 8.62 20.51 -10.20
C ALA A 80 8.10 20.50 -8.75
N CYS A 81 8.96 20.24 -7.77
CA CYS A 81 8.60 20.33 -6.35
C CYS A 81 8.15 21.74 -5.96
N VAL A 82 8.87 22.76 -6.40
CA VAL A 82 8.49 24.17 -6.15
C VAL A 82 7.15 24.49 -6.82
N LYS A 83 6.98 24.09 -8.09
CA LYS A 83 5.73 24.32 -8.83
C LYS A 83 4.53 23.68 -8.14
N ILE A 84 4.62 22.40 -7.78
CA ILE A 84 3.54 21.69 -7.08
C ILE A 84 3.25 22.36 -5.73
N ASN A 85 4.30 22.73 -4.98
CA ASN A 85 4.14 23.41 -3.70
C ASN A 85 3.36 24.71 -3.83
N LEU A 86 3.65 25.51 -4.86
CA LEU A 86 2.95 26.78 -5.14
C LEU A 86 1.52 26.54 -5.64
N ASP A 87 1.35 25.70 -6.64
CA ASP A 87 0.06 25.49 -7.30
C ASP A 87 -0.98 24.85 -6.36
N PHE A 88 -0.54 23.98 -5.45
CA PHE A 88 -1.40 23.32 -4.47
C PHE A 88 -1.36 23.97 -3.06
N GLY A 89 -0.64 25.06 -2.90
CA GLY A 89 -0.59 25.80 -1.63
C GLY A 89 -0.08 24.96 -0.44
N LEU A 90 0.90 24.06 -0.65
CA LEU A 90 1.30 23.11 0.36
C LEU A 90 2.09 23.70 1.52
N GLY A 91 2.65 24.92 1.34
CA GLY A 91 3.46 25.63 2.36
C GLY A 91 4.76 24.88 2.71
N LEU A 92 5.31 24.11 1.76
CA LEU A 92 6.57 23.39 1.98
C LEU A 92 7.75 24.35 1.73
N PRO A 93 8.87 24.20 2.47
CA PRO A 93 10.03 25.06 2.35
C PRO A 93 10.86 24.74 1.08
N CYS A 94 10.27 24.96 -0.08
CA CYS A 94 10.90 24.76 -1.39
C CYS A 94 11.51 26.09 -1.90
N GLY A 95 12.77 26.05 -2.32
CA GLY A 95 13.41 27.17 -3.00
C GLY A 95 14.07 28.20 -2.10
N GLU A 96 13.91 28.16 -0.79
CA GLU A 96 14.59 29.04 0.16
C GLU A 96 15.77 28.33 0.84
N LYS A 97 16.76 29.12 1.30
CA LYS A 97 17.85 28.61 2.16
C LYS A 97 17.27 28.27 3.54
N MET A 98 16.97 26.99 3.75
CA MET A 98 16.46 26.52 5.04
C MET A 98 17.44 26.74 6.18
N SER A 99 16.92 27.15 7.33
CA SER A 99 17.69 27.23 8.56
C SER A 99 18.10 25.82 9.05
N LEU A 100 19.22 25.73 9.79
CA LEU A 100 19.65 24.45 10.39
C LEU A 100 18.59 23.87 11.32
N ARG A 101 17.81 24.72 11.99
CA ARG A 101 16.71 24.33 12.88
C ARG A 101 15.56 23.67 12.10
N ASP A 102 15.22 24.21 10.92
CA ASP A 102 14.16 23.66 10.07
C ASP A 102 14.60 22.32 9.46
N LYS A 103 15.87 22.22 9.02
CA LYS A 103 16.44 20.95 8.58
C LYS A 103 16.30 19.86 9.65
N TYR A 104 16.74 20.16 10.88
CA TYR A 104 16.65 19.21 11.98
C TYR A 104 15.21 18.78 12.27
N ARG A 105 14.27 19.73 12.29
CA ARG A 105 12.85 19.45 12.49
C ARG A 105 12.26 18.54 11.43
N LEU A 106 12.64 18.74 10.17
CA LEU A 106 12.18 17.92 9.04
C LEU A 106 12.80 16.53 9.06
N ASP A 107 14.10 16.42 9.34
CA ASP A 107 14.77 15.12 9.49
C ASP A 107 14.18 14.31 10.64
N LYS A 108 13.83 14.96 11.75
CA LYS A 108 13.15 14.32 12.88
C LYS A 108 11.79 13.76 12.46
N LYS A 109 10.96 14.57 11.79
CA LYS A 109 9.64 14.14 11.28
C LYS A 109 9.76 13.00 10.27
N ALA A 110 10.74 13.04 9.37
CA ALA A 110 10.97 11.99 8.40
C ALA A 110 11.35 10.65 9.08
N LYS A 111 12.20 10.70 10.11
CA LYS A 111 12.57 9.53 10.91
C LYS A 111 11.37 8.95 11.66
N GLU A 112 10.56 9.80 12.30
CA GLU A 112 9.34 9.39 12.99
C GLU A 112 8.35 8.69 12.05
N ARG A 113 8.12 9.25 10.85
CA ARG A 113 7.25 8.62 9.84
C ARG A 113 7.78 7.27 9.36
N LYS A 114 9.09 7.18 9.09
CA LYS A 114 9.71 5.90 8.70
C LYS A 114 9.57 4.85 9.80
N ALA A 115 9.72 5.25 11.05
CA ALA A 115 9.53 4.36 12.18
C ALA A 115 8.06 3.88 12.32
N ILE A 116 7.09 4.78 12.15
CA ILE A 116 5.66 4.43 12.15
C ILE A 116 5.34 3.47 11.01
N ALA A 117 5.75 3.77 9.78
CA ALA A 117 5.50 2.92 8.62
C ALA A 117 6.14 1.53 8.76
N LEU A 118 7.34 1.46 9.36
CA LEU A 118 8.00 0.19 9.65
C LEU A 118 7.24 -0.61 10.71
N ALA A 119 6.75 0.05 11.75
CA ALA A 119 5.95 -0.59 12.81
C ALA A 119 4.61 -1.11 12.27
N GLU A 120 3.93 -0.34 11.43
CA GLU A 120 2.68 -0.76 10.77
C GLU A 120 2.90 -1.97 9.87
N LYS A 121 4.00 -1.97 9.09
CA LYS A 121 4.37 -3.10 8.24
C LYS A 121 4.66 -4.36 9.07
N ALA A 122 5.44 -4.23 10.15
CA ALA A 122 5.76 -5.32 11.04
C ALA A 122 4.50 -5.90 11.72
N GLU A 123 3.55 -5.04 12.11
CA GLU A 123 2.28 -5.48 12.69
C GLU A 123 1.41 -6.22 11.67
N THR A 124 1.34 -5.74 10.41
CA THR A 124 0.65 -6.45 9.33
C THR A 124 1.26 -7.82 9.08
N GLU A 125 2.59 -7.92 8.98
CA GLU A 125 3.30 -9.19 8.81
C GLU A 125 3.06 -10.14 9.99
N ARG A 126 2.98 -9.63 11.23
CA ARG A 126 2.66 -10.41 12.42
C ARG A 126 1.25 -11.00 12.36
N ILE A 127 0.26 -10.18 11.98
CA ILE A 127 -1.14 -10.62 11.84
C ILE A 127 -1.27 -11.68 10.74
N ASP A 128 -0.60 -11.49 9.62
CA ASP A 128 -0.58 -12.46 8.54
C ASP A 128 0.05 -13.80 8.97
N ASN A 129 1.17 -13.76 9.67
CA ASN A 129 1.82 -14.96 10.18
C ASN A 129 0.94 -15.70 11.19
N GLU A 130 0.31 -14.98 12.14
CA GLU A 130 -0.64 -15.58 13.09
C GLU A 130 -1.79 -16.30 12.38
N PHE A 131 -2.32 -15.72 11.31
CA PHE A 131 -3.37 -16.34 10.50
C PHE A 131 -2.88 -17.62 9.79
N TRP A 132 -1.72 -17.55 9.14
CA TRP A 132 -1.19 -18.71 8.43
C TRP A 132 -0.81 -19.86 9.38
N ASP A 133 -0.25 -19.56 10.53
CA ASP A 133 0.08 -20.56 11.55
C ASP A 133 -1.19 -21.25 12.09
N ALA A 134 -2.23 -20.47 12.39
CA ALA A 134 -3.51 -21.03 12.84
C ALA A 134 -4.18 -21.89 11.76
N LEU A 135 -4.16 -21.45 10.49
CA LEU A 135 -4.70 -22.20 9.36
C LEU A 135 -3.94 -23.50 9.12
N HIS A 136 -2.62 -23.49 9.20
CA HIS A 136 -1.79 -24.70 9.06
C HIS A 136 -2.05 -25.69 10.18
N GLU A 137 -2.17 -25.23 11.42
CA GLU A 137 -2.47 -26.10 12.56
C GLU A 137 -3.85 -26.74 12.41
N TRP A 138 -4.88 -25.95 12.11
CA TRP A 138 -6.23 -26.47 11.87
C TRP A 138 -6.26 -27.47 10.71
N SER A 139 -5.65 -27.13 9.57
CA SER A 139 -5.60 -27.99 8.39
C SER A 139 -4.90 -29.34 8.67
N ARG A 140 -3.85 -29.32 9.49
CA ARG A 140 -3.14 -30.53 9.92
C ARG A 140 -4.05 -31.44 10.74
N LEU A 141 -4.75 -30.86 11.73
CA LEU A 141 -5.65 -31.62 12.61
C LEU A 141 -6.87 -32.16 11.85
N ASP A 142 -7.48 -31.37 10.99
CA ASP A 142 -8.59 -31.79 10.13
C ASP A 142 -8.19 -32.97 9.21
N ARG A 143 -6.98 -32.90 8.63
CA ARG A 143 -6.44 -34.03 7.85
C ARG A 143 -6.29 -35.29 8.69
N GLN A 144 -5.72 -35.17 9.90
CA GLN A 144 -5.57 -36.30 10.81
C GLN A 144 -6.93 -36.92 11.18
N LEU A 145 -7.97 -36.11 11.40
CA LEU A 145 -9.33 -36.62 11.64
C LEU A 145 -9.89 -37.37 10.45
N ARG A 146 -9.64 -36.94 9.23
CA ARG A 146 -10.12 -37.63 8.02
C ARG A 146 -9.36 -38.91 7.73
N GLU A 147 -8.04 -38.89 7.81
CA GLU A 147 -7.17 -40.02 7.43
C GLU A 147 -7.23 -41.16 8.43
N HIS A 148 -7.38 -40.84 9.72
CA HIS A 148 -7.36 -41.86 10.80
C HIS A 148 -8.72 -42.11 11.45
N LYS A 149 -9.80 -41.69 10.78
CA LYS A 149 -11.17 -41.99 11.26
C LYS A 149 -11.41 -43.49 11.28
N PRO A 150 -11.89 -44.06 12.43
CA PRO A 150 -12.22 -45.50 12.50
C PRO A 150 -13.31 -45.83 11.48
N LYS A 151 -13.14 -46.94 10.78
CA LYS A 151 -14.08 -47.44 9.75
C LYS A 151 -15.26 -48.20 10.36
N THR A 152 -15.04 -48.82 11.52
CA THR A 152 -16.07 -49.57 12.25
C THR A 152 -16.11 -49.07 13.72
N PRO A 153 -17.24 -49.25 14.46
CA PRO A 153 -17.35 -48.84 15.86
C PRO A 153 -16.39 -49.60 16.79
N ASP A 154 -15.99 -50.80 16.43
CA ASP A 154 -15.14 -51.68 17.24
C ASP A 154 -13.63 -51.51 16.94
N GLU A 155 -13.29 -50.67 15.98
CA GLU A 155 -11.89 -50.41 15.63
C GLU A 155 -11.21 -49.56 16.68
N PRO A 156 -10.01 -49.92 17.18
CA PRO A 156 -9.29 -49.10 18.14
C PRO A 156 -8.94 -47.75 17.55
N LEU A 157 -9.15 -46.68 18.34
CA LEU A 157 -8.87 -45.30 17.90
C LEU A 157 -7.38 -45.11 17.68
N HIS A 158 -7.04 -44.60 16.51
CA HIS A 158 -5.66 -44.24 16.18
C HIS A 158 -5.19 -43.04 17.07
N PRO A 159 -3.97 -43.06 17.64
CA PRO A 159 -3.48 -42.00 18.50
C PRO A 159 -3.59 -40.58 17.91
N LEU A 160 -3.28 -40.43 16.60
CA LEU A 160 -3.40 -39.16 15.90
C LEU A 160 -4.85 -38.66 15.76
N PHE A 161 -5.82 -39.60 15.65
CA PHE A 161 -7.25 -39.27 15.64
C PHE A 161 -7.70 -38.72 17.00
N VAL A 162 -7.26 -39.37 18.07
CA VAL A 162 -7.56 -38.90 19.44
C VAL A 162 -6.95 -37.54 19.72
N GLU A 163 -5.68 -37.33 19.35
CA GLU A 163 -5.01 -36.04 19.49
C GLU A 163 -5.77 -34.95 18.73
N ALA A 164 -6.15 -35.23 17.49
CA ALA A 164 -6.87 -34.27 16.65
C ALA A 164 -8.25 -33.93 17.23
N LEU A 165 -9.01 -34.91 17.73
CA LEU A 165 -10.29 -34.70 18.41
C LEU A 165 -10.17 -33.76 19.62
N GLN A 166 -9.10 -33.88 20.39
CA GLN A 166 -8.88 -33.06 21.58
C GLN A 166 -8.49 -31.62 21.24
N LYS A 167 -7.81 -31.41 20.11
CA LYS A 167 -7.20 -30.10 19.76
C LYS A 167 -7.96 -29.31 18.72
N ILE A 168 -8.79 -29.96 17.87
CA ILE A 168 -9.41 -29.31 16.71
C ILE A 168 -10.27 -28.11 17.12
N GLY A 169 -11.07 -28.20 18.18
CA GLY A 169 -11.94 -27.09 18.62
C GLY A 169 -11.15 -25.86 19.07
N TYR A 170 -9.99 -26.06 19.69
CA TYR A 170 -9.12 -24.94 20.05
C TYR A 170 -8.41 -24.35 18.82
N ALA A 171 -7.99 -25.19 17.88
CA ALA A 171 -7.38 -24.71 16.64
C ALA A 171 -8.38 -23.91 15.78
N GLU A 172 -9.65 -24.36 15.72
CA GLU A 172 -10.74 -23.63 15.06
C GLU A 172 -10.98 -22.26 15.69
N TYR A 173 -11.10 -22.21 17.00
CA TYR A 173 -11.22 -20.92 17.74
C TYR A 173 -10.03 -19.99 17.45
N ARG A 174 -8.80 -20.49 17.43
CA ARG A 174 -7.61 -19.67 17.10
C ARG A 174 -7.67 -19.15 15.68
N LEU A 175 -8.11 -19.96 14.73
CA LEU A 175 -8.26 -19.57 13.33
C LEU A 175 -9.30 -18.44 13.17
N ASP A 176 -10.46 -18.59 13.83
CA ASP A 176 -11.53 -17.56 13.80
C ASP A 176 -11.02 -16.21 14.34
N ILE A 177 -10.28 -16.21 15.45
CA ILE A 177 -9.69 -14.99 16.01
C ILE A 177 -8.67 -14.37 15.05
N ALA A 178 -7.79 -15.16 14.46
CA ALA A 178 -6.79 -14.70 13.52
C ALA A 178 -7.42 -14.14 12.24
N GLU A 179 -8.48 -14.79 11.73
CA GLU A 179 -9.23 -14.31 10.57
C GLU A 179 -9.93 -12.97 10.85
N MET A 180 -10.55 -12.82 12.03
CA MET A 180 -11.16 -11.54 12.42
C MET A 180 -10.15 -10.41 12.49
N ARG A 181 -8.96 -10.65 13.07
CA ARG A 181 -7.87 -9.67 13.14
C ARG A 181 -7.38 -9.28 11.75
N LYS A 182 -7.19 -10.25 10.86
CA LYS A 182 -6.77 -10.01 9.48
C LYS A 182 -7.80 -9.16 8.73
N LYS A 183 -9.08 -9.51 8.78
CA LYS A 183 -10.17 -8.73 8.17
C LYS A 183 -10.26 -7.29 8.72
N GLN A 184 -9.95 -7.09 10.01
CA GLN A 184 -9.94 -5.77 10.62
C GLN A 184 -8.73 -4.94 10.16
N ASN A 185 -7.58 -5.59 9.96
CA ASN A 185 -6.37 -4.94 9.44
C ASN A 185 -6.53 -4.54 7.95
N ASP A 186 -7.12 -5.39 7.12
CA ASP A 186 -7.35 -5.14 5.69
C ASP A 186 -8.34 -3.98 5.41
N ARG A 187 -9.13 -3.58 6.41
CA ARG A 187 -10.08 -2.45 6.32
C ARG A 187 -9.48 -1.09 6.71
N ARG A 188 -8.25 -1.06 7.24
CA ARG A 188 -7.51 0.17 7.62
C ARG A 188 -6.68 0.71 6.48
#